data_1407ea55133d6ca5a6a68ad6129d7fdc
#
_entry.id   1407ea55133d6ca5a6a68ad6129d7fdc
#
_cell.length_a   1.000
_cell.length_b   1.000
_cell.length_c   1.000
_cell.angle_alpha   90.00
_cell.angle_beta   90.00
_cell.angle_gamma   90.00
#
_symmetry.space_group_name_H-M   'P 1'
#
loop_
_entity.id
_entity.type
_entity.pdbx_description
1 polymer ?
#
loop_
_entity_poly.entity_id
_entity_poly.type
_entity_poly.pdbx_seq_one_letter_code
_entity_poly.pdbx_strand_id
1 'polypeptide(L)'
;MEELLNQYRAMGISPAVYEYGEKALARLAERFAQIDRVAEYNQAKVIAAMQKNRVSAACFAATTGYGYDDLGRDNLEKVYADVFHTEAALVRPQITCGTHALTVALGANLLPGDELLSPVGMPYDTLQEVIGIRESPCSLAEYGVKYRQVDLLPDGSFDYEGIQKAINPKTKLITIQRSKGYATRPTFSVKQIGALIDFCKSIKPDVIVMVDNCYGEFVETMEPSDVGADMVVGSLIKNPGGGLAPIGGYICGTEKCVSRCAFRLSAPGLGQEVGANLGLMPALYQGFFLAPTVVASAEKGAVFAANLYEPLGFKCVPNATESRHDIIQAVELGSEEGMIAFCKGIQAAAPVDSYADPLPWDMPGYNDKVIMAAGAFVQGSSIELSADGPIRPPYAVYFQGGLTWYHAKLGILMSLQKMVDAGLVQL
;
A
#
# COMPACT_ATOMS: atom_id res chain seq x y z
N MET A 1 -8.84 20.91 -27.63
CA MET A 1 -7.55 21.14 -26.92
C MET A 1 -7.52 22.49 -26.20
N GLU A 2 -7.94 23.59 -26.83
CA GLU A 2 -7.91 24.93 -26.24
C GLU A 2 -8.81 25.05 -24.99
N GLU A 3 -10.01 24.48 -25.02
CA GLU A 3 -10.93 24.48 -23.89
C GLU A 3 -10.35 23.76 -22.66
N LEU A 4 -9.68 22.62 -22.85
CA LEU A 4 -9.05 21.90 -21.76
C LEU A 4 -7.87 22.70 -21.16
N LEU A 5 -7.04 23.30 -22.00
CA LEU A 5 -5.95 24.17 -21.56
C LEU A 5 -6.51 25.36 -20.74
N ASN A 6 -7.64 25.93 -21.15
CA ASN A 6 -8.27 27.01 -20.42
C ASN A 6 -8.76 26.58 -19.03
N GLN A 7 -9.24 25.31 -18.89
CA GLN A 7 -9.58 24.77 -17.55
C GLN A 7 -8.33 24.64 -16.66
N TYR A 8 -7.23 24.11 -17.19
CA TYR A 8 -5.97 24.02 -16.43
C TYR A 8 -5.43 25.40 -16.04
N ARG A 9 -5.54 26.40 -16.94
CA ARG A 9 -5.18 27.80 -16.65
C ARG A 9 -6.04 28.39 -15.52
N ALA A 10 -7.35 28.15 -15.55
CA ALA A 10 -8.27 28.61 -14.49
C ALA A 10 -7.93 27.99 -13.13
N MET A 11 -7.31 26.81 -13.12
CA MET A 11 -6.82 26.14 -11.90
C MET A 11 -5.38 26.58 -11.52
N GLY A 12 -4.76 27.49 -12.26
CA GLY A 12 -3.43 28.02 -11.95
C GLY A 12 -2.25 27.31 -12.61
N ILE A 13 -2.48 26.42 -13.57
CA ILE A 13 -1.41 25.75 -14.34
C ILE A 13 -1.10 26.58 -15.58
N SER A 14 0.16 27.00 -15.74
CA SER A 14 0.62 27.78 -16.88
C SER A 14 0.66 26.93 -18.16
N PRO A 15 0.55 27.55 -19.35
CA PRO A 15 0.71 26.87 -20.63
C PRO A 15 2.03 26.09 -20.74
N ALA A 16 3.12 26.64 -20.23
CA ALA A 16 4.43 26.02 -20.29
C ALA A 16 4.44 24.69 -19.51
N VAL A 17 3.91 24.66 -18.29
CA VAL A 17 3.79 23.44 -17.48
C VAL A 17 2.84 22.43 -18.15
N TYR A 18 1.70 22.87 -18.67
CA TYR A 18 0.77 21.99 -19.37
C TYR A 18 1.41 21.34 -20.60
N GLU A 19 2.06 22.12 -21.47
CA GLU A 19 2.72 21.62 -22.69
C GLU A 19 3.88 20.68 -22.35
N TYR A 20 4.64 20.97 -21.30
CA TYR A 20 5.70 20.10 -20.82
C TYR A 20 5.12 18.73 -20.38
N GLY A 21 4.02 18.74 -19.64
CA GLY A 21 3.29 17.55 -19.24
C GLY A 21 2.74 16.74 -20.41
N GLU A 22 2.17 17.40 -21.43
CA GLU A 22 1.68 16.71 -22.63
C GLU A 22 2.81 16.04 -23.42
N LYS A 23 3.99 16.68 -23.50
CA LYS A 23 5.19 16.06 -24.08
C LYS A 23 5.66 14.83 -23.32
N ALA A 24 5.60 14.86 -21.99
CA ALA A 24 5.91 13.69 -21.17
C ALA A 24 4.89 12.57 -21.39
N LEU A 25 3.59 12.91 -21.37
CA LEU A 25 2.50 11.95 -21.55
C LEU A 25 2.53 11.26 -22.92
N ALA A 26 2.89 11.97 -24.00
CA ALA A 26 2.93 11.42 -25.35
C ALA A 26 3.86 10.19 -25.48
N ARG A 27 4.84 10.05 -24.59
CA ARG A 27 5.79 8.92 -24.57
C ARG A 27 5.28 7.70 -23.80
N LEU A 28 4.14 7.80 -23.10
CA LEU A 28 3.68 6.80 -22.13
C LEU A 28 2.56 5.89 -22.64
N ALA A 29 2.13 6.04 -23.91
CA ALA A 29 0.99 5.30 -24.46
C ALA A 29 1.13 3.78 -24.32
N GLU A 30 2.30 3.21 -24.66
CA GLU A 30 2.54 1.77 -24.55
C GLU A 30 2.58 1.32 -23.07
N ARG A 31 3.24 2.10 -22.20
CA ARG A 31 3.30 1.80 -20.77
C ARG A 31 1.91 1.81 -20.14
N PHE A 32 1.08 2.78 -20.47
CA PHE A 32 -0.30 2.87 -19.98
C PHE A 32 -1.15 1.71 -20.49
N ALA A 33 -0.97 1.30 -21.76
CA ALA A 33 -1.65 0.12 -22.28
C ALA A 33 -1.23 -1.19 -21.57
N GLN A 34 0.01 -1.29 -21.08
CA GLN A 34 0.44 -2.42 -20.24
C GLN A 34 -0.26 -2.41 -18.90
N ILE A 35 -0.32 -1.26 -18.22
CA ILE A 35 -1.04 -1.09 -16.95
C ILE A 35 -2.53 -1.45 -17.11
N ASP A 36 -3.17 -0.97 -18.20
CA ASP A 36 -4.57 -1.27 -18.49
C ASP A 36 -4.84 -2.78 -18.67
N ARG A 37 -3.92 -3.51 -19.32
CA ARG A 37 -4.05 -4.98 -19.44
C ARG A 37 -3.97 -5.70 -18.10
N VAL A 38 -3.09 -5.25 -17.19
CA VAL A 38 -3.02 -5.80 -15.82
C VAL A 38 -4.31 -5.51 -15.06
N ALA A 39 -4.82 -4.28 -15.17
CA ALA A 39 -6.09 -3.91 -14.56
C ALA A 39 -7.26 -4.73 -15.10
N GLU A 40 -7.35 -4.94 -16.41
CA GLU A 40 -8.39 -5.77 -17.05
C GLU A 40 -8.34 -7.22 -16.52
N TYR A 41 -7.14 -7.81 -16.44
CA TYR A 41 -6.97 -9.14 -15.88
C TYR A 41 -7.46 -9.21 -14.42
N ASN A 42 -7.04 -8.28 -13.59
CA ASN A 42 -7.45 -8.25 -12.18
C ASN A 42 -8.94 -7.95 -12.01
N GLN A 43 -9.52 -7.11 -12.87
CA GLN A 43 -10.95 -6.84 -12.88
C GLN A 43 -11.75 -8.11 -13.19
N ALA A 44 -11.32 -8.88 -14.19
CA ALA A 44 -11.96 -10.16 -14.53
C ALA A 44 -11.84 -11.16 -13.36
N LYS A 45 -10.69 -11.21 -12.68
CA LYS A 45 -10.46 -12.06 -11.50
C LYS A 45 -11.42 -11.70 -10.37
N VAL A 46 -11.59 -10.42 -10.05
CA VAL A 46 -12.52 -9.95 -9.01
C VAL A 46 -13.98 -10.28 -9.37
N ILE A 47 -14.39 -10.03 -10.62
CA ILE A 47 -15.76 -10.35 -11.08
C ILE A 47 -16.03 -11.86 -10.97
N ALA A 48 -15.09 -12.69 -11.43
CA ALA A 48 -15.22 -14.14 -11.36
C ALA A 48 -15.38 -14.65 -9.92
N ALA A 49 -14.62 -14.10 -8.98
CA ALA A 49 -14.72 -14.43 -7.55
C ALA A 49 -16.08 -14.01 -6.97
N MET A 50 -16.58 -12.83 -7.30
CA MET A 50 -17.91 -12.36 -6.86
C MET A 50 -19.03 -13.25 -7.42
N GLN A 51 -18.95 -13.64 -8.69
CA GLN A 51 -19.92 -14.53 -9.33
C GLN A 51 -19.90 -15.95 -8.74
N LYS A 52 -18.68 -16.51 -8.53
CA LYS A 52 -18.49 -17.82 -7.90
C LYS A 52 -19.14 -17.88 -6.52
N ASN A 53 -18.97 -16.83 -5.72
CA ASN A 53 -19.51 -16.71 -4.38
C ASN A 53 -20.96 -16.16 -4.34
N ARG A 54 -21.63 -16.05 -5.50
CA ARG A 54 -23.04 -15.63 -5.61
C ARG A 54 -23.33 -14.33 -4.86
N VAL A 55 -22.44 -13.33 -4.97
CA VAL A 55 -22.69 -12.02 -4.37
C VAL A 55 -24.03 -11.48 -4.85
N SER A 56 -24.91 -11.15 -3.92
CA SER A 56 -26.27 -10.68 -4.19
C SER A 56 -26.58 -9.44 -3.34
N ALA A 57 -27.68 -8.76 -3.64
CA ALA A 57 -28.13 -7.60 -2.86
C ALA A 57 -28.31 -7.92 -1.36
N ALA A 58 -28.61 -9.18 -1.00
CA ALA A 58 -28.69 -9.60 0.40
C ALA A 58 -27.35 -9.51 1.15
N CYS A 59 -26.23 -9.61 0.44
CA CYS A 59 -24.90 -9.42 1.03
C CYS A 59 -24.65 -8.00 1.53
N PHE A 60 -25.46 -7.04 1.12
CA PHE A 60 -25.31 -5.63 1.46
C PHE A 60 -26.12 -5.20 2.70
N ALA A 61 -26.91 -6.10 3.26
CA ALA A 61 -27.70 -5.82 4.44
C ALA A 61 -26.81 -5.51 5.66
N ALA A 62 -27.18 -4.48 6.41
CA ALA A 62 -26.53 -4.20 7.70
C ALA A 62 -26.92 -5.28 8.72
N THR A 63 -25.94 -5.78 9.46
CA THR A 63 -26.13 -6.80 10.50
C THR A 63 -25.40 -6.44 11.78
N THR A 64 -25.79 -7.03 12.89
CA THR A 64 -25.07 -6.95 14.16
C THR A 64 -23.84 -7.89 14.17
N GLY A 65 -23.76 -8.83 13.22
CA GLY A 65 -22.72 -9.86 13.16
C GLY A 65 -22.76 -10.88 14.31
N TYR A 66 -23.81 -10.87 15.13
CA TYR A 66 -23.95 -11.76 16.28
C TYR A 66 -24.90 -12.94 16.02
N GLY A 67 -25.45 -13.01 14.82
CA GLY A 67 -26.34 -14.11 14.41
C GLY A 67 -25.62 -15.36 13.90
N TYR A 68 -24.30 -15.39 13.96
CA TYR A 68 -23.37 -16.39 13.43
C TYR A 68 -23.50 -16.49 11.90
N ASP A 69 -24.09 -16.74 11.09
CA ASP A 69 -24.16 -16.75 9.62
C ASP A 69 -24.39 -15.34 9.05
N ASP A 70 -23.35 -14.52 8.95
CA ASP A 70 -23.44 -13.21 8.29
C ASP A 70 -23.11 -13.34 6.80
N LEU A 71 -24.15 -13.41 5.97
CA LEU A 71 -24.01 -13.63 4.52
C LEU A 71 -23.06 -12.62 3.85
N GLY A 72 -23.17 -11.32 4.19
CA GLY A 72 -22.35 -10.26 3.58
C GLY A 72 -20.90 -10.39 3.96
N ARG A 73 -20.63 -10.51 5.26
CA ARG A 73 -19.30 -10.67 5.83
C ARG A 73 -18.61 -11.93 5.31
N ASP A 74 -19.28 -13.07 5.44
CA ASP A 74 -18.69 -14.38 5.12
C ASP A 74 -18.46 -14.55 3.61
N ASN A 75 -19.33 -14.00 2.77
CA ASN A 75 -19.10 -14.00 1.33
C ASN A 75 -17.98 -13.04 0.91
N LEU A 76 -17.82 -11.88 1.56
CA LEU A 76 -16.72 -10.98 1.27
C LEU A 76 -15.36 -11.66 1.53
N GLU A 77 -15.24 -12.38 2.63
CA GLU A 77 -14.05 -13.16 2.98
C GLU A 77 -13.76 -14.25 1.93
N LYS A 78 -14.77 -14.97 1.46
CA LYS A 78 -14.62 -15.95 0.37
C LYS A 78 -14.19 -15.29 -0.95
N VAL A 79 -14.73 -14.11 -1.28
CA VAL A 79 -14.32 -13.35 -2.48
C VAL A 79 -12.85 -12.96 -2.39
N TYR A 80 -12.39 -12.47 -1.23
CA TYR A 80 -10.96 -12.15 -1.03
C TYR A 80 -10.10 -13.42 -1.11
N ALA A 81 -10.48 -14.51 -0.46
CA ALA A 81 -9.76 -15.77 -0.53
C ALA A 81 -9.57 -16.25 -1.99
N ASP A 82 -10.64 -16.18 -2.79
CA ASP A 82 -10.60 -16.56 -4.22
C ASP A 82 -9.70 -15.63 -5.04
N VAL A 83 -9.77 -14.31 -4.82
CA VAL A 83 -8.96 -13.32 -5.58
C VAL A 83 -7.48 -13.42 -5.24
N PHE A 84 -7.14 -13.68 -3.96
CA PHE A 84 -5.77 -13.86 -3.50
C PHE A 84 -5.30 -15.33 -3.57
N HIS A 85 -6.10 -16.24 -4.11
CA HIS A 85 -5.83 -17.69 -4.23
C HIS A 85 -5.35 -18.31 -2.91
N THR A 86 -6.08 -18.03 -1.81
CA THR A 86 -5.77 -18.50 -0.46
C THR A 86 -6.86 -19.43 0.07
N GLU A 87 -6.55 -20.20 1.10
CA GLU A 87 -7.50 -21.13 1.74
C GLU A 87 -8.59 -20.38 2.50
N ALA A 88 -8.24 -19.24 3.11
CA ALA A 88 -9.13 -18.42 3.91
C ALA A 88 -8.77 -16.93 3.84
N ALA A 89 -9.72 -16.08 4.25
CA ALA A 89 -9.49 -14.67 4.46
C ALA A 89 -10.24 -14.16 5.69
N LEU A 90 -9.71 -13.10 6.31
CA LEU A 90 -10.34 -12.30 7.35
C LEU A 90 -10.39 -10.86 6.85
N VAL A 91 -11.60 -10.35 6.56
CA VAL A 91 -11.80 -9.02 5.98
C VAL A 91 -12.79 -8.25 6.84
N ARG A 92 -12.29 -7.33 7.65
CA ARG A 92 -13.08 -6.80 8.77
C ARG A 92 -12.94 -5.28 8.94
N PRO A 93 -14.05 -4.56 9.13
CA PRO A 93 -14.00 -3.16 9.58
C PRO A 93 -13.47 -3.00 10.99
N GLN A 94 -13.49 -4.04 11.84
CA GLN A 94 -12.91 -4.05 13.18
C GLN A 94 -11.37 -4.02 13.17
N ILE A 95 -10.75 -4.33 12.05
CA ILE A 95 -9.32 -4.10 11.85
C ILE A 95 -9.15 -2.61 11.50
N THR A 96 -8.76 -1.80 12.47
CA THR A 96 -8.85 -0.33 12.40
C THR A 96 -7.91 0.32 11.37
N CYS A 97 -6.81 -0.36 11.00
CA CYS A 97 -5.82 0.14 10.02
C CYS A 97 -4.87 -0.99 9.59
N GLY A 98 -3.97 -0.70 8.63
CA GLY A 98 -2.96 -1.67 8.18
C GLY A 98 -2.03 -2.13 9.31
N THR A 99 -1.56 -1.22 10.17
CA THR A 99 -0.73 -1.59 11.33
C THR A 99 -1.47 -2.54 12.26
N HIS A 100 -2.79 -2.36 12.46
CA HIS A 100 -3.59 -3.29 13.26
C HIS A 100 -3.72 -4.67 12.57
N ALA A 101 -3.89 -4.71 11.24
CA ALA A 101 -3.91 -5.98 10.50
C ALA A 101 -2.60 -6.77 10.70
N LEU A 102 -1.46 -6.09 10.57
CA LEU A 102 -0.14 -6.68 10.82
C LEU A 102 0.04 -7.11 12.28
N THR A 103 -0.41 -6.30 13.24
CA THR A 103 -0.39 -6.63 14.68
C THR A 103 -1.17 -7.91 14.97
N VAL A 104 -2.38 -8.04 14.40
CA VAL A 104 -3.21 -9.24 14.55
C VAL A 104 -2.51 -10.45 13.94
N ALA A 105 -1.99 -10.32 12.71
CA ALA A 105 -1.32 -11.42 11.99
C ALA A 105 -0.07 -11.91 12.74
N LEU A 106 0.78 -11.01 13.19
CA LEU A 106 1.99 -11.32 13.95
C LEU A 106 1.64 -11.91 15.32
N GLY A 107 0.82 -11.19 16.12
CA GLY A 107 0.47 -11.59 17.48
C GLY A 107 -0.39 -12.87 17.57
N ALA A 108 -1.04 -13.27 16.48
CA ALA A 108 -1.75 -14.54 16.39
C ALA A 108 -0.84 -15.73 16.11
N ASN A 109 0.23 -15.50 15.34
CA ASN A 109 1.07 -16.59 14.81
C ASN A 109 2.45 -16.69 15.47
N LEU A 110 2.74 -15.81 16.44
CA LEU A 110 3.94 -15.84 17.27
C LEU A 110 3.57 -16.09 18.74
N LEU A 111 4.36 -16.89 19.41
CA LEU A 111 4.21 -17.20 20.84
C LEU A 111 5.47 -16.77 21.62
N PRO A 112 5.39 -16.60 22.94
CA PRO A 112 6.57 -16.31 23.76
C PRO A 112 7.70 -17.31 23.50
N GLY A 113 8.90 -16.82 23.18
CA GLY A 113 10.08 -17.60 22.86
C GLY A 113 10.30 -17.83 21.35
N ASP A 114 9.30 -17.56 20.50
CA ASP A 114 9.46 -17.55 19.06
C ASP A 114 10.33 -16.38 18.57
N GLU A 115 10.87 -16.50 17.36
CA GLU A 115 11.62 -15.43 16.70
C GLU A 115 10.92 -15.01 15.40
N LEU A 116 10.79 -13.66 15.24
CA LEU A 116 10.39 -12.98 14.01
C LEU A 116 11.64 -12.54 13.25
N LEU A 117 11.75 -12.90 11.97
CA LEU A 117 12.83 -12.49 11.08
C LEU A 117 12.30 -11.55 9.98
N SER A 118 12.94 -10.38 9.82
CA SER A 118 12.80 -9.53 8.62
C SER A 118 14.03 -9.73 7.72
N PRO A 119 13.89 -10.33 6.54
CA PRO A 119 15.01 -10.54 5.60
C PRO A 119 15.19 -9.38 4.60
N VAL A 120 14.46 -8.28 4.78
CA VAL A 120 14.41 -7.13 3.87
C VAL A 120 14.72 -5.81 4.57
N GLY A 121 15.43 -5.88 5.70
CA GLY A 121 15.82 -4.72 6.50
C GLY A 121 14.76 -4.29 7.52
N MET A 122 14.86 -3.04 7.95
CA MET A 122 14.02 -2.46 8.99
C MET A 122 12.56 -2.37 8.51
N PRO A 123 11.59 -2.84 9.31
CA PRO A 123 10.17 -2.66 9.01
C PRO A 123 9.74 -1.19 9.08
N TYR A 124 8.58 -0.91 8.47
CA TYR A 124 7.95 0.41 8.50
C TYR A 124 7.80 0.97 9.92
N ASP A 125 7.90 2.29 10.05
CA ASP A 125 8.01 2.98 11.34
C ASP A 125 6.98 2.54 12.38
N THR A 126 5.70 2.46 12.04
CA THR A 126 4.64 2.07 12.99
C THR A 126 4.72 0.60 13.41
N LEU A 127 5.34 -0.27 12.59
CA LEU A 127 5.52 -1.67 12.92
C LEU A 127 6.70 -1.90 13.87
N GLN A 128 7.65 -0.97 13.93
CA GLN A 128 8.79 -1.07 14.85
C GLN A 128 8.34 -1.06 16.33
N GLU A 129 7.31 -0.28 16.67
CA GLU A 129 6.71 -0.28 18.00
C GLU A 129 5.92 -1.56 18.29
N VAL A 130 5.15 -2.05 17.31
CA VAL A 130 4.42 -3.32 17.42
C VAL A 130 5.38 -4.48 17.74
N ILE A 131 6.52 -4.52 17.03
CA ILE A 131 7.54 -5.55 17.25
C ILE A 131 8.30 -5.34 18.57
N GLY A 132 8.50 -4.08 18.97
CA GLY A 132 9.32 -3.69 20.12
C GLY A 132 10.78 -3.41 19.73
N ILE A 133 11.06 -3.08 18.47
CA ILE A 133 12.36 -2.53 18.03
C ILE A 133 12.53 -1.15 18.66
N ARG A 134 11.48 -0.34 18.66
CA ARG A 134 11.31 0.82 19.52
C ARG A 134 10.46 0.37 20.73
N GLU A 135 10.91 0.74 21.92
CA GLU A 135 10.23 0.37 23.16
C GLU A 135 8.79 0.90 23.18
N SER A 136 7.85 0.00 23.36
CA SER A 136 6.43 0.32 23.46
C SER A 136 5.71 -0.72 24.32
N PRO A 137 4.79 -0.29 25.19
CA PRO A 137 3.92 -1.21 25.92
C PRO A 137 3.11 -2.11 24.97
N CYS A 138 2.88 -3.33 25.40
CA CYS A 138 2.13 -4.34 24.62
C CYS A 138 2.80 -4.75 23.29
N SER A 139 4.09 -4.47 23.13
CA SER A 139 4.87 -4.94 21.97
C SER A 139 5.09 -6.45 22.00
N LEU A 140 5.41 -7.04 20.84
CA LEU A 140 5.76 -8.47 20.76
C LEU A 140 6.98 -8.81 21.64
N ALA A 141 7.95 -7.88 21.73
CA ALA A 141 9.12 -8.05 22.59
C ALA A 141 8.75 -8.16 24.08
N GLU A 142 7.79 -7.35 24.54
CA GLU A 142 7.28 -7.44 25.94
C GLU A 142 6.62 -8.80 26.21
N TYR A 143 5.98 -9.40 25.21
CA TYR A 143 5.43 -10.75 25.28
C TYR A 143 6.44 -11.87 25.03
N GLY A 144 7.73 -11.53 24.95
CA GLY A 144 8.82 -12.51 24.87
C GLY A 144 9.11 -13.05 23.47
N VAL A 145 8.59 -12.42 22.42
CA VAL A 145 8.97 -12.68 21.02
C VAL A 145 10.29 -11.98 20.72
N LYS A 146 11.22 -12.67 20.06
CA LYS A 146 12.49 -12.08 19.64
C LYS A 146 12.40 -11.57 18.20
N TYR A 147 13.10 -10.46 17.93
CA TYR A 147 13.24 -9.92 16.59
C TYR A 147 14.66 -10.06 16.07
N ARG A 148 14.78 -10.36 14.79
CA ARG A 148 16.03 -10.36 14.03
C ARG A 148 15.79 -9.77 12.65
N GLN A 149 16.80 -9.10 12.10
CA GLN A 149 16.73 -8.59 10.73
C GLN A 149 18.02 -8.93 9.97
N VAL A 150 17.88 -9.01 8.65
CA VAL A 150 18.95 -9.02 7.68
C VAL A 150 18.70 -7.87 6.71
N ASP A 151 19.66 -6.98 6.57
CA ASP A 151 19.57 -5.86 5.66
C ASP A 151 19.79 -6.32 4.21
N LEU A 152 19.27 -5.53 3.26
CA LEU A 152 19.58 -5.72 1.85
C LEU A 152 21.06 -5.42 1.57
N LEU A 153 21.60 -6.03 0.53
CA LEU A 153 22.90 -5.66 0.01
C LEU A 153 22.89 -4.24 -0.56
N PRO A 154 24.07 -3.58 -0.74
CA PRO A 154 24.12 -2.20 -1.21
C PRO A 154 23.45 -1.94 -2.57
N ASP A 155 23.31 -2.97 -3.41
CA ASP A 155 22.61 -2.92 -4.68
C ASP A 155 21.09 -3.13 -4.57
N GLY A 156 20.56 -3.31 -3.35
CA GLY A 156 19.16 -3.56 -3.06
C GLY A 156 18.70 -5.01 -3.22
N SER A 157 19.62 -5.93 -3.51
CA SER A 157 19.33 -7.37 -3.58
C SER A 157 19.28 -8.02 -2.19
N PHE A 158 18.68 -9.22 -2.11
CA PHE A 158 18.62 -9.97 -0.86
C PHE A 158 19.97 -10.57 -0.47
N ASP A 159 20.36 -10.41 0.79
CA ASP A 159 21.52 -11.08 1.36
C ASP A 159 21.18 -12.53 1.75
N TYR A 160 21.19 -13.40 0.77
CA TYR A 160 20.88 -14.83 0.96
C TYR A 160 21.83 -15.51 1.96
N GLU A 161 23.10 -15.12 2.02
CA GLU A 161 24.05 -15.68 2.98
C GLU A 161 23.73 -15.21 4.42
N GLY A 162 23.42 -13.93 4.59
CA GLY A 162 22.97 -13.39 5.87
C GLY A 162 21.65 -14.02 6.35
N ILE A 163 20.69 -14.21 5.45
CA ILE A 163 19.40 -14.86 5.73
C ILE A 163 19.62 -16.32 6.17
N GLN A 164 20.48 -17.06 5.48
CA GLN A 164 20.78 -18.44 5.85
C GLN A 164 21.38 -18.55 7.26
N LYS A 165 22.28 -17.63 7.62
CA LYS A 165 22.88 -17.56 8.97
C LYS A 165 21.87 -17.13 10.05
N ALA A 166 20.89 -16.30 9.68
CA ALA A 166 19.90 -15.77 10.61
C ALA A 166 18.81 -16.77 10.95
N ILE A 167 18.37 -17.59 9.99
CA ILE A 167 17.33 -18.61 10.22
C ILE A 167 17.84 -19.67 11.20
N ASN A 168 17.05 -19.92 12.25
CA ASN A 168 17.40 -20.88 13.31
C ASN A 168 16.13 -21.64 13.79
N PRO A 169 16.24 -22.62 14.67
CA PRO A 169 15.09 -23.40 15.14
C PRO A 169 13.95 -22.58 15.77
N LYS A 170 14.24 -21.39 16.29
CA LYS A 170 13.23 -20.50 16.90
C LYS A 170 12.59 -19.54 15.90
N THR A 171 13.14 -19.40 14.70
CA THR A 171 12.55 -18.56 13.64
C THR A 171 11.21 -19.16 13.25
N LYS A 172 10.14 -18.55 13.73
CA LYS A 172 8.78 -19.03 13.54
C LYS A 172 8.08 -18.35 12.38
N LEU A 173 8.33 -17.06 12.22
CA LEU A 173 7.70 -16.25 11.20
C LEU A 173 8.74 -15.35 10.52
N ILE A 174 8.65 -15.24 9.21
CA ILE A 174 9.39 -14.31 8.36
C ILE A 174 8.40 -13.27 7.86
N THR A 175 8.71 -11.98 8.07
CA THR A 175 7.92 -10.86 7.58
C THR A 175 8.62 -10.17 6.42
N ILE A 176 7.94 -10.04 5.29
CA ILE A 176 8.43 -9.37 4.09
C ILE A 176 7.55 -8.14 3.84
N GLN A 177 8.12 -6.95 3.95
CA GLN A 177 7.45 -5.73 3.53
C GLN A 177 7.71 -5.51 2.04
N ARG A 178 6.67 -5.61 1.19
CA ARG A 178 6.76 -5.48 -0.27
C ARG A 178 7.13 -4.07 -0.70
N SER A 179 6.36 -3.09 -0.29
CA SER A 179 6.60 -1.68 -0.60
C SER A 179 7.71 -1.08 0.26
N LYS A 180 8.33 -0.02 -0.26
CA LYS A 180 9.49 0.61 0.37
C LYS A 180 9.19 1.45 1.63
N GLY A 181 7.95 1.88 1.86
CA GLY A 181 7.64 2.89 2.88
C GLY A 181 8.43 4.18 2.60
N TYR A 182 9.03 4.78 3.62
CA TYR A 182 9.92 5.95 3.49
C TYR A 182 11.40 5.58 3.26
N ALA A 183 11.67 4.35 2.84
CA ALA A 183 13.03 3.94 2.48
C ALA A 183 13.31 4.21 0.99
N THR A 184 14.60 4.32 0.66
CA THR A 184 15.07 4.49 -0.73
C THR A 184 15.33 3.14 -1.44
N ARG A 185 15.04 2.02 -0.77
CA ARG A 185 15.20 0.68 -1.34
C ARG A 185 14.21 0.39 -2.47
N PRO A 186 14.47 -0.58 -3.36
CA PRO A 186 13.50 -1.00 -4.36
C PRO A 186 12.26 -1.63 -3.72
N THR A 187 11.12 -1.57 -4.42
CA THR A 187 9.93 -2.37 -4.14
C THR A 187 10.08 -3.73 -4.81
N PHE A 188 9.66 -4.80 -4.14
CA PHE A 188 9.87 -6.16 -4.64
C PHE A 188 8.72 -6.62 -5.53
N SER A 189 9.05 -7.21 -6.68
CA SER A 189 8.09 -7.93 -7.51
C SER A 189 7.61 -9.21 -6.81
N VAL A 190 6.43 -9.68 -7.20
CA VAL A 190 5.92 -10.98 -6.72
C VAL A 190 6.91 -12.11 -7.01
N LYS A 191 7.56 -12.08 -8.17
CA LYS A 191 8.60 -13.06 -8.55
C LYS A 191 9.81 -13.04 -7.60
N GLN A 192 10.30 -11.86 -7.23
CA GLN A 192 11.41 -11.74 -6.26
C GLN A 192 11.00 -12.24 -4.88
N ILE A 193 9.78 -11.91 -4.44
CA ILE A 193 9.21 -12.41 -3.19
C ILE A 193 9.14 -13.95 -3.22
N GLY A 194 8.67 -14.55 -4.32
CA GLY A 194 8.63 -16.00 -4.48
C GLY A 194 9.99 -16.66 -4.34
N ALA A 195 11.01 -16.13 -5.02
CA ALA A 195 12.38 -16.65 -4.90
C ALA A 195 12.92 -16.57 -3.46
N LEU A 196 12.59 -15.48 -2.73
CA LEU A 196 12.96 -15.34 -1.32
C LEU A 196 12.22 -16.33 -0.43
N ILE A 197 10.92 -16.56 -0.68
CA ILE A 197 10.11 -17.56 0.04
C ILE A 197 10.68 -18.96 -0.15
N ASP A 198 10.92 -19.35 -1.39
CA ASP A 198 11.48 -20.66 -1.74
C ASP A 198 12.82 -20.90 -1.03
N PHE A 199 13.69 -19.88 -1.02
CA PHE A 199 14.96 -19.94 -0.32
C PHE A 199 14.77 -20.13 1.19
N CYS A 200 13.94 -19.32 1.83
CA CYS A 200 13.68 -19.43 3.26
C CYS A 200 13.07 -20.79 3.64
N LYS A 201 12.08 -21.26 2.88
CA LYS A 201 11.43 -22.57 3.11
C LYS A 201 12.33 -23.75 2.79
N SER A 202 13.34 -23.59 1.91
CA SER A 202 14.35 -24.63 1.70
C SER A 202 15.23 -24.89 2.94
N ILE A 203 15.43 -23.84 3.78
CA ILE A 203 16.20 -23.94 5.03
C ILE A 203 15.30 -24.40 6.18
N LYS A 204 14.09 -23.84 6.27
CA LYS A 204 13.12 -24.14 7.34
C LYS A 204 11.72 -24.31 6.75
N PRO A 205 11.33 -25.54 6.35
CA PRO A 205 10.08 -25.80 5.63
C PRO A 205 8.80 -25.44 6.38
N ASP A 206 8.83 -25.41 7.71
CA ASP A 206 7.69 -25.08 8.58
C ASP A 206 7.60 -23.59 8.97
N VAL A 207 8.49 -22.76 8.43
CA VAL A 207 8.45 -21.31 8.72
C VAL A 207 7.24 -20.68 8.04
N ILE A 208 6.53 -19.82 8.78
CA ILE A 208 5.42 -19.04 8.26
C ILE A 208 6.00 -17.81 7.54
N VAL A 209 5.61 -17.56 6.31
CA VAL A 209 5.98 -16.33 5.59
C VAL A 209 4.76 -15.43 5.45
N MET A 210 4.85 -14.25 6.05
CA MET A 210 3.85 -13.18 5.96
C MET A 210 4.39 -12.05 5.07
N VAL A 211 3.57 -11.60 4.13
CA VAL A 211 3.87 -10.43 3.30
C VAL A 211 2.95 -9.27 3.67
N ASP A 212 3.53 -8.15 4.10
CA ASP A 212 2.85 -6.86 4.09
C ASP A 212 2.74 -6.40 2.63
N ASN A 213 1.54 -6.52 2.07
CA ASN A 213 1.26 -6.28 0.66
C ASN A 213 0.73 -4.86 0.38
N CYS A 214 0.68 -4.01 1.39
CA CYS A 214 0.21 -2.64 1.24
C CYS A 214 0.86 -1.95 0.03
N TYR A 215 0.03 -1.33 -0.81
CA TYR A 215 0.39 -0.66 -2.07
C TYR A 215 0.75 -1.57 -3.25
N GLY A 216 0.90 -2.88 -3.04
CA GLY A 216 1.25 -3.84 -4.10
C GLY A 216 0.04 -4.54 -4.71
N GLU A 217 -1.11 -4.53 -4.05
CA GLU A 217 -2.30 -5.25 -4.49
C GLU A 217 -2.76 -4.75 -5.87
N PHE A 218 -3.02 -5.69 -6.78
CA PHE A 218 -3.45 -5.46 -8.17
C PHE A 218 -2.46 -4.74 -9.10
N VAL A 219 -1.23 -4.46 -8.65
CA VAL A 219 -0.17 -3.87 -9.50
C VAL A 219 0.43 -4.92 -10.45
N GLU A 220 0.39 -6.19 -10.06
CA GLU A 220 0.77 -7.32 -10.91
C GLU A 220 -0.44 -8.25 -11.11
N THR A 221 -0.33 -9.22 -12.03
CA THR A 221 -1.38 -10.22 -12.25
C THR A 221 -1.40 -11.30 -11.17
N MET A 222 -0.31 -11.44 -10.44
CA MET A 222 -0.13 -12.37 -9.32
C MET A 222 0.03 -11.59 -8.00
N GLU A 223 -0.34 -12.25 -6.92
CA GLU A 223 -0.14 -11.77 -5.55
C GLU A 223 0.91 -12.63 -4.82
N PRO A 224 1.49 -12.16 -3.71
CA PRO A 224 2.50 -12.97 -2.98
C PRO A 224 2.00 -14.33 -2.50
N SER A 225 0.70 -14.52 -2.33
CA SER A 225 0.07 -15.81 -2.05
C SER A 225 0.25 -16.82 -3.19
N ASP A 226 0.28 -16.37 -4.45
CA ASP A 226 0.49 -17.23 -5.63
C ASP A 226 1.91 -17.84 -5.66
N VAL A 227 2.83 -17.27 -4.91
CA VAL A 227 4.25 -17.68 -4.87
C VAL A 227 4.67 -18.19 -3.51
N GLY A 228 3.71 -18.65 -2.68
CA GLY A 228 3.97 -19.39 -1.47
C GLY A 228 3.98 -18.63 -0.15
N ALA A 229 3.53 -17.37 -0.12
CA ALA A 229 3.28 -16.67 1.14
C ALA A 229 2.14 -17.36 1.91
N ASP A 230 2.36 -17.62 3.20
CA ASP A 230 1.36 -18.23 4.07
C ASP A 230 0.31 -17.22 4.53
N MET A 231 0.67 -15.94 4.55
CA MET A 231 -0.25 -14.82 4.80
C MET A 231 0.12 -13.62 3.93
N VAL A 232 -0.90 -12.96 3.41
CA VAL A 232 -0.85 -11.66 2.73
C VAL A 232 -1.74 -10.70 3.50
N VAL A 233 -1.19 -9.57 3.95
CA VAL A 233 -1.83 -8.68 4.90
C VAL A 233 -1.83 -7.25 4.39
N GLY A 234 -2.92 -6.52 4.60
CA GLY A 234 -2.99 -5.13 4.19
C GLY A 234 -4.20 -4.35 4.74
N SER A 235 -4.35 -3.15 4.24
CA SER A 235 -5.36 -2.18 4.66
C SER A 235 -6.44 -2.01 3.60
N LEU A 236 -7.70 -1.90 4.02
CA LEU A 236 -8.81 -1.61 3.11
C LEU A 236 -8.89 -0.14 2.69
N ILE A 237 -8.29 0.78 3.44
CA ILE A 237 -8.21 2.20 3.01
C ILE A 237 -7.09 2.46 2.00
N LYS A 238 -6.44 1.40 1.51
CA LYS A 238 -5.44 1.42 0.43
C LYS A 238 -6.01 0.77 -0.83
N ASN A 239 -5.14 0.13 -1.62
CA ASN A 239 -5.49 -0.46 -2.91
C ASN A 239 -6.82 -1.25 -2.91
N PRO A 240 -7.03 -2.24 -2.02
CA PRO A 240 -8.20 -3.11 -2.12
C PRO A 240 -9.53 -2.41 -1.86
N GLY A 241 -9.52 -1.29 -1.16
CA GLY A 241 -10.76 -0.55 -0.88
C GLY A 241 -11.21 0.38 -2.01
N GLY A 242 -10.41 0.56 -3.07
CA GLY A 242 -10.76 1.34 -4.25
C GLY A 242 -11.23 2.76 -3.95
N GLY A 243 -10.80 3.36 -2.84
CA GLY A 243 -11.22 4.69 -2.37
C GLY A 243 -12.60 4.75 -1.72
N LEU A 244 -13.33 3.63 -1.59
CA LEU A 244 -14.66 3.59 -0.98
C LEU A 244 -14.68 2.99 0.43
N ALA A 245 -13.75 2.10 0.76
CA ALA A 245 -13.68 1.51 2.09
C ALA A 245 -13.25 2.56 3.12
N PRO A 246 -14.08 2.91 4.10
CA PRO A 246 -13.77 3.98 5.06
C PRO A 246 -12.84 3.51 6.19
N ILE A 247 -12.72 2.20 6.37
CA ILE A 247 -11.97 1.55 7.45
C ILE A 247 -11.75 0.09 7.09
N GLY A 248 -10.86 -0.57 7.78
CA GLY A 248 -10.72 -2.02 7.74
C GLY A 248 -9.34 -2.49 7.31
N GLY A 249 -9.16 -3.79 7.44
CA GLY A 249 -7.98 -4.52 6.98
C GLY A 249 -8.36 -5.91 6.50
N TYR A 250 -7.41 -6.54 5.82
CA TYR A 250 -7.53 -7.91 5.35
C TYR A 250 -6.31 -8.74 5.74
N ILE A 251 -6.54 -10.02 5.97
CA ILE A 251 -5.54 -11.06 6.15
C ILE A 251 -6.00 -12.26 5.32
N CYS A 252 -5.32 -12.55 4.22
CA CYS A 252 -5.58 -13.71 3.37
C CYS A 252 -4.44 -14.72 3.54
N GLY A 253 -4.73 -16.01 3.60
CA GLY A 253 -3.66 -17.00 3.80
C GLY A 253 -4.17 -18.42 4.02
N THR A 254 -3.31 -19.22 4.65
CA THR A 254 -3.67 -20.59 5.06
C THR A 254 -4.78 -20.56 6.10
N GLU A 255 -5.69 -21.51 6.06
CA GLU A 255 -6.78 -21.67 7.04
C GLU A 255 -6.26 -21.61 8.48
N LYS A 256 -5.15 -22.28 8.74
CA LYS A 256 -4.50 -22.30 10.06
C LYS A 256 -4.10 -20.89 10.53
N CYS A 257 -3.47 -20.10 9.67
CA CYS A 257 -2.97 -18.77 10.05
C CYS A 257 -4.14 -17.79 10.22
N VAL A 258 -5.10 -17.81 9.30
CA VAL A 258 -6.26 -16.91 9.30
C VAL A 258 -7.20 -17.19 10.48
N SER A 259 -7.45 -18.48 10.79
CA SER A 259 -8.26 -18.85 11.96
C SER A 259 -7.64 -18.34 13.28
N ARG A 260 -6.31 -18.43 13.43
CA ARG A 260 -5.62 -17.83 14.58
C ARG A 260 -5.79 -16.32 14.65
N CYS A 261 -5.72 -15.65 13.48
CA CYS A 261 -5.95 -14.20 13.39
C CYS A 261 -7.37 -13.83 13.81
N ALA A 262 -8.37 -14.62 13.43
CA ALA A 262 -9.75 -14.40 13.83
C ALA A 262 -9.95 -14.55 15.36
N PHE A 263 -9.32 -15.56 15.99
CA PHE A 263 -9.32 -15.70 17.44
C PHE A 263 -8.59 -14.55 18.15
N ARG A 264 -7.55 -14.01 17.53
CA ARG A 264 -6.82 -12.87 18.10
C ARG A 264 -7.59 -11.57 17.95
N LEU A 265 -8.31 -11.38 16.86
CA LEU A 265 -9.11 -10.18 16.59
C LEU A 265 -10.35 -10.12 17.48
N SER A 266 -11.03 -11.23 17.67
CA SER A 266 -12.23 -11.34 18.52
C SER A 266 -11.88 -11.94 19.90
N ALA A 267 -12.06 -13.24 20.04
CA ALA A 267 -11.64 -13.99 21.22
C ALA A 267 -11.46 -15.47 20.86
N PRO A 268 -10.61 -16.22 21.61
CA PRO A 268 -10.58 -17.67 21.53
C PRO A 268 -11.97 -18.27 21.73
N GLY A 269 -12.37 -19.14 20.80
CA GLY A 269 -13.70 -19.79 20.80
C GLY A 269 -14.77 -19.04 19.99
N LEU A 270 -14.59 -17.73 19.68
CA LEU A 270 -15.51 -16.96 18.82
C LEU A 270 -15.00 -16.89 17.38
N GLY A 271 -13.73 -16.49 17.19
CA GLY A 271 -13.10 -16.46 15.87
C GLY A 271 -13.85 -15.60 14.86
N GLN A 272 -14.17 -16.19 13.72
CA GLN A 272 -14.84 -15.52 12.60
C GLN A 272 -16.36 -15.33 12.79
N GLU A 273 -16.95 -16.02 13.75
CA GLU A 273 -18.42 -16.09 13.92
C GLU A 273 -19.08 -14.79 14.37
N VAL A 274 -18.29 -13.82 14.84
CA VAL A 274 -18.80 -12.56 15.36
C VAL A 274 -18.14 -11.35 14.68
N GLY A 275 -18.77 -10.21 14.81
CA GLY A 275 -18.31 -8.92 14.28
C GLY A 275 -19.32 -8.27 13.35
N ALA A 276 -19.89 -7.14 13.78
CA ALA A 276 -20.85 -6.36 13.01
C ALA A 276 -20.23 -5.86 11.70
N ASN A 277 -21.01 -5.89 10.61
CA ASN A 277 -20.55 -5.32 9.34
C ASN A 277 -20.72 -3.78 9.26
N LEU A 278 -21.34 -3.18 10.26
CA LEU A 278 -21.53 -1.72 10.44
C LEU A 278 -22.26 -1.05 9.25
N GLY A 279 -22.95 -1.80 8.41
CA GLY A 279 -23.56 -1.30 7.17
C GLY A 279 -22.55 -0.95 6.08
N LEU A 280 -21.30 -1.39 6.18
CA LEU A 280 -20.21 -1.01 5.28
C LEU A 280 -20.08 -1.96 4.07
N MET A 281 -20.81 -3.06 4.04
CA MET A 281 -20.71 -4.06 2.96
C MET A 281 -20.83 -3.46 1.55
N PRO A 282 -21.75 -2.52 1.25
CA PRO A 282 -21.79 -1.91 -0.08
C PRO A 282 -20.46 -1.23 -0.47
N ALA A 283 -19.88 -0.46 0.45
CA ALA A 283 -18.61 0.23 0.22
C ALA A 283 -17.44 -0.74 0.07
N LEU A 284 -17.38 -1.80 0.88
CA LEU A 284 -16.32 -2.79 0.82
C LEU A 284 -16.37 -3.62 -0.48
N TYR A 285 -17.54 -4.10 -0.87
CA TYR A 285 -17.71 -4.85 -2.13
C TYR A 285 -17.47 -3.97 -3.37
N GLN A 286 -18.08 -2.78 -3.40
CA GLN A 286 -17.93 -1.88 -4.55
C GLN A 286 -16.49 -1.34 -4.62
N GLY A 287 -15.87 -1.04 -3.49
CA GLY A 287 -14.48 -0.64 -3.42
C GLY A 287 -13.55 -1.71 -3.98
N PHE A 288 -13.74 -2.96 -3.58
CA PHE A 288 -12.95 -4.08 -4.10
C PHE A 288 -13.18 -4.33 -5.59
N PHE A 289 -14.42 -4.16 -6.06
CA PHE A 289 -14.74 -4.21 -7.49
C PHE A 289 -14.02 -3.12 -8.28
N LEU A 290 -13.92 -1.89 -7.76
CA LEU A 290 -13.27 -0.76 -8.43
C LEU A 290 -11.73 -0.80 -8.31
N ALA A 291 -11.20 -1.52 -7.32
CA ALA A 291 -9.79 -1.50 -6.95
C ALA A 291 -8.83 -1.70 -8.12
N PRO A 292 -9.00 -2.66 -9.05
CA PRO A 292 -8.08 -2.82 -10.18
C PRO A 292 -7.95 -1.56 -11.05
N THR A 293 -9.07 -0.88 -11.35
CA THR A 293 -9.09 0.35 -12.14
C THR A 293 -8.48 1.53 -11.39
N VAL A 294 -8.77 1.65 -10.09
CA VAL A 294 -8.23 2.72 -9.24
C VAL A 294 -6.71 2.55 -9.08
N VAL A 295 -6.24 1.32 -8.87
CA VAL A 295 -4.80 1.01 -8.78
C VAL A 295 -4.09 1.36 -10.09
N ALA A 296 -4.68 1.00 -11.25
CA ALA A 296 -4.13 1.40 -12.55
C ALA A 296 -4.04 2.92 -12.71
N SER A 297 -5.03 3.66 -12.22
CA SER A 297 -5.01 5.13 -12.23
C SER A 297 -3.86 5.68 -11.38
N ALA A 298 -3.66 5.13 -10.19
CA ALA A 298 -2.58 5.49 -9.28
C ALA A 298 -1.20 5.14 -9.87
N GLU A 299 -1.05 3.95 -10.45
CA GLU A 299 0.20 3.53 -11.11
C GLU A 299 0.55 4.43 -12.30
N LYS A 300 -0.43 4.78 -13.13
CA LYS A 300 -0.24 5.75 -14.23
C LYS A 300 0.23 7.10 -13.70
N GLY A 301 -0.31 7.55 -12.57
CA GLY A 301 0.16 8.75 -11.87
C GLY A 301 1.62 8.64 -11.47
N ALA A 302 2.02 7.53 -10.83
CA ALA A 302 3.40 7.29 -10.42
C ALA A 302 4.37 7.25 -11.61
N VAL A 303 4.01 6.56 -12.71
CA VAL A 303 4.80 6.52 -13.95
C VAL A 303 4.92 7.91 -14.58
N PHE A 304 3.83 8.68 -14.63
CA PHE A 304 3.84 10.02 -15.18
C PHE A 304 4.72 10.96 -14.35
N ALA A 305 4.66 10.89 -13.02
CA ALA A 305 5.49 11.70 -12.14
C ALA A 305 6.98 11.47 -12.40
N ALA A 306 7.44 10.22 -12.48
CA ALA A 306 8.82 9.91 -12.81
C ALA A 306 9.23 10.47 -14.18
N ASN A 307 8.39 10.31 -15.22
CA ASN A 307 8.66 10.81 -16.57
C ASN A 307 8.62 12.33 -16.69
N LEU A 308 8.00 13.01 -15.72
CA LEU A 308 7.95 14.47 -15.65
C LEU A 308 9.19 15.03 -14.93
N TYR A 309 9.57 14.45 -13.78
CA TYR A 309 10.59 14.99 -12.90
C TYR A 309 12.02 14.55 -13.22
N GLU A 310 12.21 13.33 -13.71
CA GLU A 310 13.55 12.81 -14.01
C GLU A 310 14.29 13.62 -15.09
N PRO A 311 13.64 14.06 -16.21
CA PRO A 311 14.31 14.94 -17.20
C PRO A 311 14.65 16.33 -16.67
N LEU A 312 14.07 16.74 -15.54
CA LEU A 312 14.39 17.99 -14.85
C LEU A 312 15.58 17.84 -13.88
N GLY A 313 16.19 16.65 -13.81
CA GLY A 313 17.38 16.36 -13.00
C GLY A 313 17.08 15.81 -11.60
N PHE A 314 15.80 15.53 -11.28
CA PHE A 314 15.45 14.91 -10.00
C PHE A 314 15.62 13.39 -10.07
N LYS A 315 16.19 12.79 -9.02
CA LYS A 315 16.27 11.34 -8.93
C LYS A 315 14.91 10.77 -8.54
N CYS A 316 14.41 9.84 -9.36
CA CYS A 316 13.14 9.14 -9.16
C CYS A 316 13.38 7.67 -8.81
N VAL A 317 12.61 7.14 -7.82
CA VAL A 317 12.70 5.73 -7.43
C VAL A 317 11.27 5.16 -7.29
N PRO A 318 10.88 4.21 -8.18
CA PRO A 318 11.58 3.71 -9.36
C PRO A 318 11.84 4.82 -10.38
N ASN A 319 12.81 4.63 -11.27
CA ASN A 319 13.03 5.58 -12.36
C ASN A 319 11.92 5.49 -13.44
N ALA A 320 11.96 6.39 -14.41
CA ALA A 320 10.91 6.51 -15.44
C ALA A 320 10.68 5.23 -16.25
N THR A 321 11.68 4.37 -16.39
CA THR A 321 11.65 3.16 -17.24
C THR A 321 11.48 1.85 -16.45
N GLU A 322 11.73 1.86 -15.14
CA GLU A 322 11.63 0.66 -14.30
C GLU A 322 10.19 0.15 -14.18
N SER A 323 10.07 -1.17 -14.00
CA SER A 323 8.80 -1.80 -13.67
C SER A 323 8.30 -1.36 -12.30
N ARG A 324 6.99 -1.32 -12.14
CA ARG A 324 6.33 -0.96 -10.90
C ARG A 324 5.84 -2.21 -10.17
N HIS A 325 5.98 -2.21 -8.85
CA HIS A 325 5.53 -3.28 -7.97
C HIS A 325 4.72 -2.75 -6.78
N ASP A 326 4.55 -1.42 -6.76
CA ASP A 326 3.62 -0.66 -5.91
C ASP A 326 3.19 0.61 -6.64
N ILE A 327 2.32 1.41 -6.02
CA ILE A 327 1.81 2.68 -6.57
C ILE A 327 2.62 3.90 -6.11
N ILE A 328 3.74 3.73 -5.42
CA ILE A 328 4.51 4.81 -4.81
C ILE A 328 5.59 5.29 -5.77
N GLN A 329 5.69 6.61 -5.92
CA GLN A 329 6.80 7.29 -6.59
C GLN A 329 7.56 8.16 -5.61
N ALA A 330 8.80 7.78 -5.28
CA ALA A 330 9.71 8.67 -4.59
C ALA A 330 10.37 9.62 -5.57
N VAL A 331 10.42 10.91 -5.23
CA VAL A 331 11.13 11.95 -5.96
C VAL A 331 12.05 12.66 -4.98
N GLU A 332 13.36 12.54 -5.16
CA GLU A 332 14.37 13.21 -4.34
C GLU A 332 14.48 14.68 -4.79
N LEU A 333 13.92 15.59 -4.00
CA LEU A 333 13.81 17.03 -4.34
C LEU A 333 15.04 17.83 -3.85
N GLY A 334 15.87 17.23 -2.98
CA GLY A 334 17.15 17.80 -2.55
C GLY A 334 17.07 18.93 -1.54
N SER A 335 15.87 19.45 -1.21
CA SER A 335 15.68 20.49 -0.21
C SER A 335 14.32 20.43 0.46
N GLU A 336 14.19 21.02 1.65
CA GLU A 336 12.92 21.16 2.36
C GLU A 336 11.95 22.04 1.57
N GLU A 337 12.42 23.12 0.96
CA GLU A 337 11.62 24.01 0.12
C GLU A 337 11.01 23.26 -1.06
N GLY A 338 11.77 22.37 -1.68
CA GLY A 338 11.28 21.50 -2.77
C GLY A 338 10.15 20.61 -2.30
N MET A 339 10.29 19.96 -1.14
CA MET A 339 9.23 19.12 -0.55
C MET A 339 7.98 19.93 -0.24
N ILE A 340 8.13 21.11 0.35
CA ILE A 340 7.00 22.00 0.66
C ILE A 340 6.30 22.44 -0.63
N ALA A 341 7.03 22.88 -1.64
CA ALA A 341 6.44 23.32 -2.92
C ALA A 341 5.69 22.18 -3.61
N PHE A 342 6.27 20.97 -3.66
CA PHE A 342 5.64 19.80 -4.22
C PHE A 342 4.32 19.47 -3.50
N CYS A 343 4.37 19.34 -2.17
CA CYS A 343 3.20 19.02 -1.35
C CYS A 343 2.11 20.08 -1.45
N LYS A 344 2.46 21.38 -1.47
CA LYS A 344 1.50 22.46 -1.71
C LYS A 344 0.79 22.33 -3.05
N GLY A 345 1.49 21.85 -4.09
CA GLY A 345 0.87 21.59 -5.38
C GLY A 345 -0.12 20.44 -5.34
N ILE A 346 0.24 19.31 -4.71
CA ILE A 346 -0.67 18.16 -4.53
C ILE A 346 -1.91 18.59 -3.73
N GLN A 347 -1.73 19.33 -2.63
CA GLN A 347 -2.85 19.81 -1.80
C GLN A 347 -3.77 20.75 -2.58
N ALA A 348 -3.21 21.68 -3.34
CA ALA A 348 -4.00 22.63 -4.14
C ALA A 348 -4.80 21.94 -5.26
N ALA A 349 -4.41 20.77 -5.71
CA ALA A 349 -5.15 19.97 -6.69
C ALA A 349 -6.20 19.03 -6.06
N ALA A 350 -6.24 18.93 -4.74
CA ALA A 350 -7.17 18.03 -4.07
C ALA A 350 -8.62 18.50 -4.17
N PRO A 351 -9.61 17.61 -4.23
CA PRO A 351 -11.02 17.99 -4.22
C PRO A 351 -11.52 18.43 -2.83
N VAL A 352 -10.82 18.00 -1.79
CA VAL A 352 -11.14 18.27 -0.38
C VAL A 352 -9.98 19.04 0.23
N ASP A 353 -10.29 20.07 1.03
CA ASP A 353 -9.30 20.89 1.75
C ASP A 353 -8.20 21.49 0.84
N SER A 354 -8.51 21.79 -0.43
CA SER A 354 -7.55 22.36 -1.38
C SER A 354 -6.99 23.72 -0.95
N TYR A 355 -7.67 24.41 -0.07
CA TYR A 355 -7.27 25.70 0.50
C TYR A 355 -6.26 25.56 1.65
N ALA A 356 -6.05 24.35 2.17
CA ALA A 356 -5.08 24.13 3.23
C ALA A 356 -3.64 24.28 2.71
N ASP A 357 -2.77 24.80 3.55
CA ASP A 357 -1.35 24.99 3.22
C ASP A 357 -0.51 23.98 4.04
N PRO A 358 -0.07 22.87 3.45
CA PRO A 358 0.67 21.86 4.18
C PRO A 358 2.04 22.40 4.61
N LEU A 359 2.37 22.18 5.88
CA LEU A 359 3.65 22.55 6.49
C LEU A 359 4.21 21.35 7.27
N PRO A 360 5.55 21.25 7.39
CA PRO A 360 6.16 20.21 8.21
C PRO A 360 5.75 20.33 9.69
N TRP A 361 5.35 19.22 10.30
CA TRP A 361 4.94 19.16 11.70
C TRP A 361 5.33 17.84 12.37
N ASP A 362 5.30 17.81 13.69
CA ASP A 362 5.65 16.62 14.48
C ASP A 362 4.47 15.64 14.45
N MET A 363 4.67 14.47 13.85
CA MET A 363 3.66 13.42 13.76
C MET A 363 3.94 12.29 14.76
N PRO A 364 2.91 11.74 15.44
CA PRO A 364 3.06 10.57 16.28
C PRO A 364 3.69 9.39 15.53
N GLY A 365 4.69 8.73 16.13
CA GLY A 365 5.36 7.58 15.53
C GLY A 365 6.55 7.91 14.63
N TYR A 366 6.89 9.19 14.42
CA TYR A 366 8.02 9.63 13.58
C TYR A 366 9.03 10.44 14.39
N ASN A 367 10.31 10.29 14.06
CA ASN A 367 11.39 11.05 14.71
C ASN A 367 11.63 12.41 14.07
N ASP A 368 11.40 12.51 12.75
CA ASP A 368 11.56 13.75 11.98
C ASP A 368 10.18 14.38 11.76
N LYS A 369 10.17 15.69 11.55
CA LYS A 369 8.96 16.35 11.06
C LYS A 369 8.54 15.76 9.73
N VAL A 370 7.25 15.59 9.52
CA VAL A 370 6.68 15.07 8.27
C VAL A 370 5.83 16.16 7.63
N ILE A 371 5.97 16.35 6.32
CA ILE A 371 5.00 17.10 5.54
C ILE A 371 4.04 16.12 4.89
N MET A 372 2.74 16.44 4.89
CA MET A 372 1.71 15.62 4.27
C MET A 372 0.71 16.49 3.51
N ALA A 373 0.51 16.17 2.24
CA ALA A 373 -0.55 16.70 1.40
C ALA A 373 -1.54 15.57 1.10
N ALA A 374 -2.76 15.72 1.60
CA ALA A 374 -3.82 14.71 1.44
C ALA A 374 -5.19 15.37 1.60
N GLY A 375 -5.85 15.65 0.49
CA GLY A 375 -7.23 16.10 0.46
C GLY A 375 -8.14 14.97 0.01
N ALA A 376 -8.40 14.03 0.94
CA ALA A 376 -9.06 12.77 0.68
C ALA A 376 -10.51 12.74 1.17
N PHE A 377 -11.40 12.03 0.47
CA PHE A 377 -12.76 11.73 0.91
C PHE A 377 -12.78 10.79 2.12
N VAL A 378 -11.83 9.85 2.16
CA VAL A 378 -11.58 8.97 3.30
C VAL A 378 -10.25 9.37 3.93
N GLN A 379 -10.29 9.95 5.12
CA GLN A 379 -9.10 10.40 5.82
C GLN A 379 -8.11 9.24 6.05
N GLY A 380 -6.85 9.45 5.70
CA GLY A 380 -5.79 8.44 5.77
C GLY A 380 -5.76 7.47 4.58
N SER A 381 -6.67 7.61 3.61
CA SER A 381 -6.67 6.80 2.39
C SER A 381 -5.55 7.22 1.44
N SER A 382 -4.52 6.38 1.32
CA SER A 382 -3.38 6.63 0.44
C SER A 382 -3.53 6.05 -0.97
N ILE A 383 -4.67 5.43 -1.29
CA ILE A 383 -5.08 5.19 -2.69
C ILE A 383 -5.68 6.45 -3.31
N GLU A 384 -6.12 7.40 -2.52
CA GLU A 384 -6.44 8.75 -2.96
C GLU A 384 -5.14 9.55 -3.15
N LEU A 385 -5.21 10.61 -3.99
CA LEU A 385 -4.04 11.43 -4.31
C LEU A 385 -3.41 12.04 -3.06
N SER A 386 -2.16 11.71 -2.82
CA SER A 386 -1.39 12.23 -1.69
C SER A 386 0.11 12.29 -1.99
N ALA A 387 0.81 13.12 -1.23
CA ALA A 387 2.25 13.13 -1.17
C ALA A 387 2.70 13.47 0.24
N ASP A 388 3.67 12.74 0.74
CA ASP A 388 4.21 12.92 2.07
C ASP A 388 5.71 12.62 2.10
N GLY A 389 6.36 12.96 3.20
CA GLY A 389 7.73 12.59 3.44
C GLY A 389 8.32 13.24 4.68
N PRO A 390 9.28 12.56 5.34
CA PRO A 390 10.02 13.11 6.45
C PRO A 390 11.00 14.18 5.97
N ILE A 391 11.09 15.28 6.71
CA ILE A 391 12.02 16.39 6.42
C ILE A 391 13.43 16.02 6.84
N ARG A 392 14.09 15.26 5.99
CA ARG A 392 15.49 14.85 6.16
C ARG A 392 16.11 14.52 4.80
N PRO A 393 17.46 14.61 4.65
CA PRO A 393 18.11 14.18 3.42
C PRO A 393 17.74 12.73 3.03
N PRO A 394 17.53 12.43 1.74
CA PRO A 394 17.74 13.29 0.56
C PRO A 394 16.57 14.24 0.24
N TYR A 395 15.67 14.52 1.17
CA TYR A 395 14.46 15.34 0.99
C TYR A 395 13.57 14.78 -0.12
N ALA A 396 13.14 13.57 0.06
CA ALA A 396 12.30 12.86 -0.88
C ALA A 396 10.82 12.96 -0.49
N VAL A 397 9.98 13.27 -1.48
CA VAL A 397 8.52 13.09 -1.36
C VAL A 397 8.14 11.72 -1.88
N TYR A 398 7.14 11.13 -1.24
CA TYR A 398 6.52 9.86 -1.64
C TYR A 398 5.13 10.17 -2.16
N PHE A 399 5.05 10.32 -3.47
CA PHE A 399 3.80 10.55 -4.19
C PHE A 399 3.07 9.23 -4.41
N GLN A 400 1.75 9.21 -4.20
CA GLN A 400 0.95 8.01 -4.33
C GLN A 400 -0.52 8.32 -4.59
N GLY A 401 -1.22 7.33 -5.13
CA GLY A 401 -2.66 7.38 -5.26
C GLY A 401 -3.17 8.19 -6.45
N GLY A 402 -4.47 8.33 -6.44
CA GLY A 402 -5.26 8.99 -7.46
C GLY A 402 -6.41 8.11 -7.92
N LEU A 403 -7.63 8.35 -7.41
CA LEU A 403 -8.82 7.58 -7.76
C LEU A 403 -9.12 7.60 -9.26
N THR A 404 -8.71 8.67 -9.93
CA THR A 404 -8.77 8.80 -11.39
C THR A 404 -7.42 9.25 -11.93
N TRP A 405 -7.04 8.74 -13.08
CA TRP A 405 -5.85 9.19 -13.80
C TRP A 405 -5.81 10.71 -14.02
N TYR A 406 -6.96 11.30 -14.34
CA TYR A 406 -7.04 12.74 -14.62
C TYR A 406 -6.75 13.59 -13.38
N HIS A 407 -7.17 13.15 -12.20
CA HIS A 407 -6.83 13.80 -10.93
C HIS A 407 -5.34 13.64 -10.59
N ALA A 408 -4.77 12.46 -10.76
CA ALA A 408 -3.33 12.23 -10.58
C ALA A 408 -2.51 13.14 -11.51
N LYS A 409 -2.87 13.22 -12.81
CA LYS A 409 -2.23 14.11 -13.77
C LYS A 409 -2.30 15.58 -13.34
N LEU A 410 -3.49 16.06 -12.92
CA LEU A 410 -3.67 17.43 -12.43
C LEU A 410 -2.75 17.71 -11.23
N GLY A 411 -2.72 16.82 -10.24
CA GLY A 411 -1.89 16.98 -9.05
C GLY A 411 -0.40 17.06 -9.36
N ILE A 412 0.08 16.21 -10.24
CA ILE A 412 1.49 16.20 -10.64
C ILE A 412 1.84 17.49 -11.42
N LEU A 413 0.97 17.95 -12.32
CA LEU A 413 1.20 19.22 -13.01
C LEU A 413 1.13 20.42 -12.05
N MET A 414 0.24 20.40 -11.08
CA MET A 414 0.16 21.44 -10.05
C MET A 414 1.39 21.43 -9.13
N SER A 415 1.94 20.25 -8.77
CA SER A 415 3.18 20.18 -8.01
C SER A 415 4.34 20.79 -8.78
N LEU A 416 4.45 20.51 -10.09
CA LEU A 416 5.46 21.12 -10.95
C LEU A 416 5.26 22.65 -11.05
N GLN A 417 4.02 23.12 -11.20
CA GLN A 417 3.73 24.55 -11.25
C GLN A 417 4.20 25.26 -9.96
N LYS A 418 3.93 24.68 -8.79
CA LYS A 418 4.40 25.26 -7.52
C LYS A 418 5.92 25.30 -7.40
N MET A 419 6.61 24.29 -7.94
CA MET A 419 8.08 24.30 -8.00
C MET A 419 8.63 25.36 -8.98
N VAL A 420 7.95 25.59 -10.11
CA VAL A 420 8.29 26.69 -11.04
C VAL A 420 8.04 28.04 -10.38
N ASP A 421 6.89 28.24 -9.74
CA ASP A 421 6.55 29.48 -9.04
C ASP A 421 7.53 29.81 -7.91
N ALA A 422 8.09 28.78 -7.25
CA ALA A 422 9.10 28.94 -6.23
C ALA A 422 10.53 29.15 -6.79
N GLY A 423 10.70 29.15 -8.12
CA GLY A 423 12.03 29.28 -8.75
C GLY A 423 12.95 28.08 -8.61
N LEU A 424 12.42 26.92 -8.21
CA LEU A 424 13.16 25.68 -8.01
C LEU A 424 13.34 24.86 -9.29
N VAL A 425 12.53 25.15 -10.31
CA VAL A 425 12.56 24.50 -11.63
C VAL A 425 12.40 25.56 -12.73
N GLN A 426 13.14 25.40 -13.82
CA GLN A 426 12.97 26.15 -15.08
C GLN A 426 12.60 25.17 -16.20
N LEU A 427 11.57 25.53 -17.02
CA LEU A 427 11.07 24.74 -18.13
C LEU A 427 11.55 25.28 -19.48
#